data_f133917f4881982d25c3d383d62bc2e5
#
_entry.id   f133917f4881982d25c3d383d62bc2e5
#
_cell.length_a   1.000
_cell.length_b   1.000
_cell.length_c   1.000
_cell.angle_alpha   90.00
_cell.angle_beta   90.00
_cell.angle_gamma   90.00
#
_symmetry.space_group_name_H-M   'P 1'
#
loop_
_entity.id
_entity.type
_entity.pdbx_description
1 polymer ?
#
loop_
_entity_poly.entity_id
_entity_poly.type
_entity_poly.pdbx_seq_one_letter_code
_entity_poly.pdbx_strand_id
1 'polypeptide(L)'
;AAQATPLDEARKATANTPEGQRTQLNTQILQASMDVSIKAGDDSMALLYRTAIDRINELLAPEFGPDALQAAMQQDNSAEATAGRILAAATGFFDAYAARYPDKDAETVLRDFVDLVRGGFEKGYGEASDILKGLGVLDEGSDVAAGIQKTFDLVQKGFDDFLATKLAALQPKDETQAPAEDASATLPPQAAPQAAAATAS
;
A
#
# COMPACT_ATOMS: atom_id res chain seq x y z
N ALA A 1 24.21 1.20 14.67
CA ALA A 1 23.25 0.42 13.89
C ALA A 1 22.78 -0.72 14.79
N ALA A 2 21.54 -0.64 15.31
CA ALA A 2 20.94 -1.70 16.10
C ALA A 2 20.60 -2.85 15.13
N GLN A 3 21.19 -4.01 15.39
CA GLN A 3 20.84 -5.23 14.67
C GLN A 3 19.48 -5.67 15.16
N ALA A 4 18.55 -5.88 14.20
CA ALA A 4 17.25 -6.47 14.49
C ALA A 4 17.45 -7.83 15.16
N THR A 5 16.74 -8.08 16.26
CA THR A 5 16.82 -9.36 16.93
C THR A 5 16.10 -10.43 16.13
N PRO A 6 16.47 -11.73 16.25
CA PRO A 6 15.78 -12.82 15.57
C PRO A 6 14.26 -12.84 15.85
N LEU A 7 13.86 -12.28 16.99
CA LEU A 7 12.45 -12.13 17.38
C LEU A 7 11.73 -11.06 16.53
N ASP A 8 12.43 -9.98 16.14
CA ASP A 8 11.84 -8.93 15.30
C ASP A 8 11.68 -9.39 13.85
N GLU A 9 12.58 -10.25 13.38
CA GLU A 9 12.48 -10.86 12.06
C GLU A 9 11.38 -11.93 12.02
N ALA A 10 11.23 -12.73 13.07
CA ALA A 10 10.13 -13.68 13.21
C ALA A 10 8.76 -12.97 13.30
N ARG A 11 8.69 -11.81 14.00
CA ARG A 11 7.50 -10.97 14.06
C ARG A 11 7.09 -10.42 12.69
N LYS A 12 8.05 -9.97 11.88
CA LYS A 12 7.79 -9.53 10.51
C LYS A 12 7.35 -10.67 9.61
N ALA A 13 7.89 -11.86 9.80
CA ALA A 13 7.54 -13.04 9.02
C ALA A 13 6.11 -13.52 9.32
N THR A 14 5.70 -13.55 10.60
CA THR A 14 4.34 -13.96 11.01
C THR A 14 3.28 -12.89 10.71
N ALA A 15 3.60 -11.60 10.78
CA ALA A 15 2.69 -10.54 10.40
C ALA A 15 2.30 -10.59 8.90
N ASN A 16 3.15 -11.16 8.06
CA ASN A 16 2.91 -11.33 6.62
C ASN A 16 2.28 -12.69 6.24
N THR A 17 1.99 -13.55 7.21
CA THR A 17 1.26 -14.78 6.94
C THR A 17 -0.24 -14.52 6.88
N PRO A 18 -1.01 -15.32 6.12
CA PRO A 18 -2.48 -15.23 6.10
C PRO A 18 -3.11 -15.36 7.49
N GLU A 19 -2.49 -16.12 8.38
CA GLU A 19 -2.94 -16.30 9.77
C GLU A 19 -2.64 -15.05 10.61
N GLY A 20 -1.47 -14.46 10.48
CA GLY A 20 -1.11 -13.22 11.17
C GLY A 20 -2.02 -12.05 10.74
N GLN A 21 -2.34 -11.96 9.45
CA GLN A 21 -3.26 -10.95 8.93
C GLN A 21 -4.69 -11.16 9.43
N ARG A 22 -5.18 -12.40 9.49
CA ARG A 22 -6.50 -12.72 10.07
C ARG A 22 -6.56 -12.38 11.56
N THR A 23 -5.51 -12.68 12.31
CA THR A 23 -5.43 -12.36 13.73
C THR A 23 -5.43 -10.86 13.97
N GLN A 24 -4.69 -10.10 13.15
CA GLN A 24 -4.66 -8.64 13.21
C GLN A 24 -6.01 -8.02 12.87
N LEU A 25 -6.69 -8.53 11.85
CA LEU A 25 -8.02 -8.08 11.46
C LEU A 25 -9.07 -8.37 12.55
N ASN A 26 -9.09 -9.60 13.09
CA ASN A 26 -9.99 -9.98 14.16
C ASN A 26 -9.77 -9.13 15.43
N THR A 27 -8.55 -8.75 15.70
CA THR A 27 -8.16 -7.87 16.80
C THR A 27 -8.77 -6.47 16.63
N GLN A 28 -8.66 -5.89 15.43
CA GLN A 28 -9.23 -4.58 15.13
C GLN A 28 -10.76 -4.59 15.22
N ILE A 29 -11.41 -5.68 14.77
CA ILE A 29 -12.86 -5.85 14.87
C ILE A 29 -13.31 -5.90 16.33
N LEU A 30 -12.64 -6.70 17.17
CA LEU A 30 -12.94 -6.80 18.60
C LEU A 30 -12.81 -5.46 19.32
N GLN A 31 -11.83 -4.68 18.96
CA GLN A 31 -11.57 -3.40 19.57
C GLN A 31 -12.58 -2.34 19.15
N ALA A 32 -12.91 -2.27 17.86
CA ALA A 32 -13.98 -1.41 17.39
C ALA A 32 -15.31 -1.76 18.06
N SER A 33 -15.59 -3.06 18.26
CA SER A 33 -16.78 -3.54 18.95
C SER A 33 -16.79 -3.13 20.43
N MET A 34 -15.64 -3.14 21.11
CA MET A 34 -15.52 -2.67 22.47
C MET A 34 -15.80 -1.17 22.59
N ASP A 35 -15.23 -0.38 21.70
CA ASP A 35 -15.42 1.08 21.69
C ASP A 35 -16.88 1.46 21.43
N VAL A 36 -17.56 0.74 20.55
CA VAL A 36 -18.99 0.91 20.29
C VAL A 36 -19.82 0.56 21.53
N SER A 37 -19.50 -0.55 22.19
CA SER A 37 -20.22 -0.98 23.39
C SER A 37 -20.04 -0.02 24.57
N ILE A 38 -18.83 0.52 24.77
CA ILE A 38 -18.55 1.56 25.78
C ILE A 38 -19.33 2.84 25.46
N LYS A 39 -19.37 3.27 24.21
CA LYS A 39 -20.13 4.45 23.78
C LYS A 39 -21.64 4.26 23.93
N ALA A 40 -22.12 3.03 23.75
CA ALA A 40 -23.53 2.68 23.93
C ALA A 40 -23.96 2.50 25.39
N GLY A 41 -23.01 2.52 26.34
CA GLY A 41 -23.29 2.32 27.78
C GLY A 41 -23.64 0.86 28.16
N ASP A 42 -23.25 -0.11 27.34
CA ASP A 42 -23.44 -1.53 27.63
C ASP A 42 -22.23 -2.12 28.35
N ASP A 43 -22.23 -2.00 29.68
CA ASP A 43 -21.15 -2.45 30.55
C ASP A 43 -20.91 -3.98 30.47
N SER A 44 -21.95 -4.77 30.19
CA SER A 44 -21.83 -6.21 30.08
C SER A 44 -21.07 -6.61 28.81
N MET A 45 -21.39 -5.97 27.69
CA MET A 45 -20.69 -6.17 26.42
C MET A 45 -19.27 -5.64 26.48
N ALA A 46 -19.03 -4.48 27.11
CA ALA A 46 -17.71 -3.93 27.33
C ALA A 46 -16.82 -4.87 28.14
N LEU A 47 -17.36 -5.51 29.19
CA LEU A 47 -16.64 -6.51 29.98
C LEU A 47 -16.32 -7.77 29.16
N LEU A 48 -17.25 -8.23 28.34
CA LEU A 48 -17.04 -9.39 27.46
C LEU A 48 -15.90 -9.11 26.46
N TYR A 49 -15.90 -7.96 25.81
CA TYR A 49 -14.83 -7.57 24.88
C TYR A 49 -13.48 -7.41 25.58
N ARG A 50 -13.45 -6.82 26.80
CA ARG A 50 -12.22 -6.72 27.58
C ARG A 50 -11.65 -8.11 27.89
N THR A 51 -12.48 -9.05 28.32
CA THR A 51 -12.08 -10.42 28.58
C THR A 51 -11.56 -11.11 27.31
N ALA A 52 -12.20 -10.87 26.17
CA ALA A 52 -11.74 -11.39 24.87
C ALA A 52 -10.37 -10.82 24.47
N ILE A 53 -10.16 -9.51 24.67
CA ILE A 53 -8.89 -8.83 24.41
C ILE A 53 -7.77 -9.39 25.29
N ASP A 54 -8.03 -9.55 26.60
CA ASP A 54 -7.07 -10.12 27.54
C ASP A 54 -6.69 -11.55 27.13
N ARG A 55 -7.68 -12.34 26.72
CA ARG A 55 -7.43 -13.72 26.26
C ARG A 55 -6.63 -13.77 24.96
N ILE A 56 -6.88 -12.86 24.03
CA ILE A 56 -6.12 -12.75 22.78
C ILE A 56 -4.68 -12.29 23.07
N ASN A 57 -4.49 -11.31 23.95
CA ASN A 57 -3.16 -10.88 24.36
C ASN A 57 -2.39 -12.05 25.01
N GLU A 58 -3.03 -12.84 25.86
CA GLU A 58 -2.42 -14.02 26.46
C GLU A 58 -1.97 -15.05 25.42
N LEU A 59 -2.79 -15.29 24.40
CA LEU A 59 -2.46 -16.21 23.29
C LEU A 59 -1.34 -15.67 22.39
N LEU A 60 -1.28 -14.36 22.19
CA LEU A 60 -0.28 -13.71 21.33
C LEU A 60 1.03 -13.39 22.09
N ALA A 61 0.99 -13.34 23.41
CA ALA A 61 2.13 -12.95 24.25
C ALA A 61 3.43 -13.70 23.96
N PRO A 62 3.44 -15.02 23.68
CA PRO A 62 4.67 -15.75 23.38
C PRO A 62 5.39 -15.25 22.11
N GLU A 63 4.62 -14.76 21.12
CA GLU A 63 5.17 -14.35 19.82
C GLU A 63 5.29 -12.83 19.69
N PHE A 64 4.37 -12.06 20.29
CA PHE A 64 4.23 -10.63 20.09
C PHE A 64 4.39 -9.79 21.35
N GLY A 65 4.58 -10.43 22.52
CA GLY A 65 4.66 -9.78 23.83
C GLY A 65 3.30 -9.55 24.48
N PRO A 66 3.28 -9.19 25.78
CA PRO A 66 2.06 -9.18 26.60
C PRO A 66 1.00 -8.17 26.15
N ASP A 67 1.40 -7.13 25.44
CA ASP A 67 0.52 -6.05 24.99
C ASP A 67 0.42 -6.01 23.44
N ALA A 68 0.36 -7.19 22.83
CA ALA A 68 0.35 -7.32 21.36
C ALA A 68 -0.77 -6.52 20.69
N LEU A 69 -1.96 -6.52 21.31
CA LEU A 69 -3.11 -5.75 20.85
C LEU A 69 -2.90 -4.24 20.97
N GLN A 70 -2.40 -3.78 22.12
CA GLN A 70 -2.14 -2.37 22.39
C GLN A 70 -1.03 -1.84 21.45
N ALA A 71 -0.04 -2.66 21.14
CA ALA A 71 0.99 -2.31 20.17
C ALA A 71 0.42 -2.18 18.74
N ALA A 72 -0.53 -3.04 18.38
CA ALA A 72 -1.23 -2.94 17.10
C ALA A 72 -2.13 -1.69 17.02
N MET A 73 -2.69 -1.25 18.15
CA MET A 73 -3.50 -0.03 18.21
C MET A 73 -2.71 1.26 18.05
N GLN A 74 -1.44 1.27 18.44
CA GLN A 74 -0.57 2.44 18.28
C GLN A 74 -0.10 2.63 16.83
N GLN A 75 -0.41 1.68 15.94
CA GLN A 75 -0.16 1.86 14.52
C GLN A 75 -1.13 2.89 13.94
N ASP A 76 -0.65 3.63 12.95
CA ASP A 76 -1.54 4.46 12.14
C ASP A 76 -2.55 3.57 11.40
N ASN A 77 -3.80 3.64 11.86
CA ASN A 77 -4.93 2.90 11.30
C ASN A 77 -5.82 3.78 10.40
N SER A 78 -5.28 4.90 9.92
CA SER A 78 -5.92 5.68 8.87
C SER A 78 -6.19 4.82 7.63
N ALA A 79 -7.16 5.23 6.82
CA ALA A 79 -7.48 4.54 5.56
C ALA A 79 -6.25 4.45 4.65
N GLU A 80 -5.42 5.51 4.63
CA GLU A 80 -4.20 5.62 3.85
C GLU A 80 -3.14 4.62 4.30
N ALA A 81 -2.85 4.59 5.59
CA ALA A 81 -1.85 3.68 6.15
C ALA A 81 -2.29 2.21 6.01
N THR A 82 -3.58 1.95 6.19
CA THR A 82 -4.15 0.60 6.03
C THR A 82 -4.09 0.15 4.57
N ALA A 83 -4.50 1.00 3.63
CA ALA A 83 -4.40 0.71 2.21
C ALA A 83 -2.94 0.47 1.78
N GLY A 84 -2.01 1.28 2.26
CA GLY A 84 -0.57 1.11 2.01
C GLY A 84 -0.05 -0.25 2.47
N ARG A 85 -0.44 -0.71 3.66
CA ARG A 85 -0.06 -2.04 4.17
C ARG A 85 -0.64 -3.17 3.33
N ILE A 86 -1.92 -3.07 2.95
CA ILE A 86 -2.59 -4.06 2.09
C ILE A 86 -1.88 -4.15 0.74
N LEU A 87 -1.61 -3.00 0.10
CA LEU A 87 -0.93 -2.95 -1.18
C LEU A 87 0.50 -3.51 -1.10
N ALA A 88 1.28 -3.12 -0.09
CA ALA A 88 2.63 -3.64 0.10
C ALA A 88 2.63 -5.17 0.30
N ALA A 89 1.70 -5.69 1.09
CA ALA A 89 1.55 -7.12 1.29
C ALA A 89 1.13 -7.84 0.00
N ALA A 90 0.13 -7.34 -0.71
CA ALA A 90 -0.40 -7.96 -1.92
C ALA A 90 0.62 -7.91 -3.07
N THR A 91 1.21 -6.73 -3.35
CA THR A 91 2.13 -6.54 -4.49
C THR A 91 3.53 -7.09 -4.24
N GLY A 92 3.92 -7.27 -2.98
CA GLY A 92 5.21 -7.86 -2.59
C GLY A 92 5.42 -9.29 -3.07
N PHE A 93 4.36 -9.99 -3.44
CA PHE A 93 4.45 -11.34 -3.99
C PHE A 93 4.64 -11.41 -5.51
N PHE A 94 4.66 -10.26 -6.19
CA PHE A 94 4.72 -10.22 -7.66
C PHE A 94 5.93 -10.97 -8.23
N ASP A 95 7.12 -10.73 -7.71
CA ASP A 95 8.35 -11.34 -8.23
C ASP A 95 8.33 -12.87 -8.05
N ALA A 96 7.82 -13.35 -6.91
CA ALA A 96 7.67 -14.78 -6.66
C ALA A 96 6.59 -15.41 -7.56
N TYR A 97 5.53 -14.67 -7.88
CA TYR A 97 4.53 -15.10 -8.83
C TYR A 97 5.09 -15.15 -10.24
N ALA A 98 5.76 -14.10 -10.70
CA ALA A 98 6.36 -14.02 -12.04
C ALA A 98 7.39 -15.13 -12.28
N ALA A 99 8.21 -15.46 -11.27
CA ALA A 99 9.18 -16.55 -11.35
C ALA A 99 8.56 -17.94 -11.62
N ARG A 100 7.26 -18.11 -11.38
CA ARG A 100 6.54 -19.39 -11.68
C ARG A 100 6.10 -19.51 -13.14
N TYR A 101 6.17 -18.42 -13.89
CA TYR A 101 5.70 -18.36 -15.27
C TYR A 101 6.78 -17.77 -16.21
N PRO A 102 7.99 -18.36 -16.26
CA PRO A 102 9.11 -17.79 -17.01
C PRO A 102 8.88 -17.75 -18.54
N ASP A 103 7.99 -18.62 -19.05
CA ASP A 103 7.71 -18.74 -20.48
C ASP A 103 6.50 -17.89 -20.94
N LYS A 104 5.81 -17.22 -19.98
CA LYS A 104 4.71 -16.33 -20.30
C LYS A 104 5.21 -14.92 -20.60
N ASP A 105 4.48 -14.23 -21.46
CA ASP A 105 4.68 -12.80 -21.68
C ASP A 105 4.55 -11.99 -20.37
N ALA A 106 5.51 -11.08 -20.16
CA ALA A 106 5.63 -10.34 -18.89
C ALA A 106 4.40 -9.46 -18.60
N GLU A 107 3.80 -8.85 -19.62
CA GLU A 107 2.57 -8.07 -19.48
C GLU A 107 1.40 -8.96 -19.06
N THR A 108 1.26 -10.13 -19.67
CA THR A 108 0.23 -11.10 -19.33
C THR A 108 0.39 -11.58 -17.88
N VAL A 109 1.61 -11.92 -17.47
CA VAL A 109 1.91 -12.32 -16.08
C VAL A 109 1.54 -11.22 -15.09
N LEU A 110 1.84 -9.98 -15.42
CA LEU A 110 1.53 -8.83 -14.56
C LEU A 110 0.01 -8.63 -14.43
N ARG A 111 -0.72 -8.69 -15.53
CA ARG A 111 -2.19 -8.54 -15.50
C ARG A 111 -2.85 -9.68 -14.74
N ASP A 112 -2.48 -10.94 -15.03
CA ASP A 112 -2.96 -12.13 -14.32
C ASP A 112 -2.73 -12.01 -12.80
N PHE A 113 -1.56 -11.49 -12.40
CA PHE A 113 -1.24 -11.26 -11.00
C PHE A 113 -2.14 -10.20 -10.36
N VAL A 114 -2.28 -9.04 -11.01
CA VAL A 114 -3.11 -7.95 -10.46
C VAL A 114 -4.57 -8.39 -10.36
N ASP A 115 -5.10 -9.10 -11.35
CA ASP A 115 -6.47 -9.62 -11.31
C ASP A 115 -6.65 -10.63 -10.17
N LEU A 116 -5.66 -11.49 -9.93
CA LEU A 116 -5.68 -12.46 -8.84
C LEU A 116 -5.71 -11.79 -7.47
N VAL A 117 -4.82 -10.83 -7.21
CA VAL A 117 -4.73 -10.17 -5.90
C VAL A 117 -5.91 -9.22 -5.67
N ARG A 118 -6.38 -8.55 -6.71
CA ARG A 118 -7.58 -7.70 -6.67
C ARG A 118 -8.82 -8.53 -6.34
N GLY A 119 -9.04 -9.64 -7.04
CA GLY A 119 -10.17 -10.53 -6.77
C GLY A 119 -10.13 -11.12 -5.37
N GLY A 120 -8.94 -11.47 -4.87
CA GLY A 120 -8.75 -11.91 -3.49
C GLY A 120 -9.10 -10.82 -2.46
N PHE A 121 -8.66 -9.58 -2.72
CA PHE A 121 -8.97 -8.43 -1.89
C PHE A 121 -10.49 -8.12 -1.88
N GLU A 122 -11.13 -8.05 -3.04
CA GLU A 122 -12.56 -7.75 -3.17
C GLU A 122 -13.43 -8.80 -2.44
N LYS A 123 -13.07 -10.07 -2.59
CA LYS A 123 -13.75 -11.14 -1.88
C LYS A 123 -13.58 -11.00 -0.37
N GLY A 124 -12.36 -10.78 0.12
CA GLY A 124 -12.10 -10.59 1.53
C GLY A 124 -12.79 -9.35 2.11
N TYR A 125 -12.83 -8.26 1.34
CA TYR A 125 -13.56 -7.06 1.71
C TYR A 125 -15.08 -7.32 1.83
N GLY A 126 -15.66 -8.04 0.87
CA GLY A 126 -17.09 -8.39 0.90
C GLY A 126 -17.43 -9.23 2.14
N GLU A 127 -16.65 -10.29 2.40
CA GLU A 127 -16.83 -11.15 3.57
C GLU A 127 -16.70 -10.37 4.89
N ALA A 128 -15.70 -9.51 5.01
CA ALA A 128 -15.50 -8.66 6.19
C ALA A 128 -16.64 -7.66 6.37
N SER A 129 -17.09 -7.04 5.28
CA SER A 129 -18.22 -6.09 5.30
C SER A 129 -19.51 -6.74 5.76
N ASP A 130 -19.78 -7.97 5.32
CA ASP A 130 -20.97 -8.71 5.73
C ASP A 130 -20.93 -9.07 7.22
N ILE A 131 -19.77 -9.45 7.74
CA ILE A 131 -19.58 -9.67 9.17
C ILE A 131 -19.83 -8.39 9.97
N LEU A 132 -19.25 -7.27 9.55
CA LEU A 132 -19.38 -5.98 10.22
C LEU A 132 -20.81 -5.45 10.19
N LYS A 133 -21.53 -5.66 9.08
CA LYS A 133 -22.98 -5.37 8.98
C LYS A 133 -23.78 -6.22 9.96
N GLY A 134 -23.47 -7.52 10.03
CA GLY A 134 -24.11 -8.44 10.98
C GLY A 134 -23.89 -8.07 12.45
N LEU A 135 -22.79 -7.37 12.75
CA LEU A 135 -22.47 -6.84 14.08
C LEU A 135 -23.06 -5.44 14.33
N GLY A 136 -23.74 -4.83 13.36
CA GLY A 136 -24.28 -3.48 13.47
C GLY A 136 -23.22 -2.37 13.54
N VAL A 137 -21.99 -2.64 13.05
CA VAL A 137 -20.86 -1.68 13.10
C VAL A 137 -20.81 -0.79 11.86
N LEU A 138 -21.45 -1.22 10.77
CA LEU A 138 -21.49 -0.50 9.49
C LEU A 138 -22.85 0.18 9.27
N ASP A 139 -23.30 0.98 10.23
CA ASP A 139 -24.47 1.82 10.02
C ASP A 139 -24.19 2.88 8.95
N GLU A 140 -25.21 3.18 8.13
CA GLU A 140 -25.12 4.20 7.10
C GLU A 140 -24.69 5.55 7.72
N GLY A 141 -23.62 6.14 7.18
CA GLY A 141 -23.07 7.43 7.61
C GLY A 141 -22.17 7.36 8.84
N SER A 142 -21.82 6.17 9.34
CA SER A 142 -20.81 6.05 10.40
C SER A 142 -19.39 6.36 9.88
N ASP A 143 -18.55 6.96 10.75
CA ASP A 143 -17.13 7.22 10.43
C ASP A 143 -16.38 5.92 10.08
N VAL A 144 -16.80 4.80 10.69
CA VAL A 144 -16.22 3.48 10.45
C VAL A 144 -16.53 3.03 9.02
N ALA A 145 -17.79 3.14 8.58
CA ALA A 145 -18.19 2.78 7.22
C ALA A 145 -17.46 3.65 6.19
N ALA A 146 -17.36 4.97 6.44
CA ALA A 146 -16.63 5.90 5.58
C ALA A 146 -15.13 5.56 5.50
N GLY A 147 -14.49 5.22 6.61
CA GLY A 147 -13.09 4.83 6.67
C GLY A 147 -12.80 3.52 5.92
N ILE A 148 -13.67 2.54 6.07
CA ILE A 148 -13.58 1.25 5.37
C ILE A 148 -13.76 1.44 3.86
N GLN A 149 -14.75 2.23 3.43
CA GLN A 149 -14.96 2.53 2.01
C GLN A 149 -13.75 3.26 1.42
N LYS A 150 -13.24 4.28 2.12
CA LYS A 150 -12.04 5.00 1.69
C LYS A 150 -10.83 4.08 1.56
N THR A 151 -10.65 3.14 2.49
CA THR A 151 -9.58 2.12 2.40
C THR A 151 -9.73 1.28 1.14
N PHE A 152 -10.95 0.82 0.84
CA PHE A 152 -11.25 0.05 -0.36
C PHE A 152 -10.87 0.82 -1.63
N ASP A 153 -11.32 2.06 -1.75
CA ASP A 153 -11.06 2.91 -2.92
C ASP A 153 -9.56 3.15 -3.11
N LEU A 154 -8.83 3.39 -2.03
CA LEU A 154 -7.37 3.57 -2.06
C LEU A 154 -6.63 2.31 -2.48
N VAL A 155 -7.08 1.14 -2.05
CA VAL A 155 -6.47 -0.14 -2.46
C VAL A 155 -6.74 -0.41 -3.94
N GLN A 156 -7.96 -0.17 -4.43
CA GLN A 156 -8.27 -0.33 -5.85
C GLN A 156 -7.39 0.58 -6.71
N LYS A 157 -7.32 1.85 -6.33
CA LYS A 157 -6.43 2.81 -7.01
C LYS A 157 -4.97 2.36 -6.97
N GLY A 158 -4.51 1.85 -5.85
CA GLY A 158 -3.14 1.36 -5.70
C GLY A 158 -2.80 0.18 -6.59
N PHE A 159 -3.75 -0.72 -6.85
CA PHE A 159 -3.58 -1.79 -7.85
C PHE A 159 -3.48 -1.24 -9.26
N ASP A 160 -4.28 -0.22 -9.61
CA ASP A 160 -4.19 0.44 -10.92
C ASP A 160 -2.83 1.16 -11.09
N ASP A 161 -2.38 1.88 -10.07
CA ASP A 161 -1.09 2.57 -10.07
C ASP A 161 0.08 1.57 -10.17
N PHE A 162 0.01 0.44 -9.47
CA PHE A 162 1.00 -0.63 -9.56
C PHE A 162 1.06 -1.21 -10.97
N LEU A 163 -0.10 -1.55 -11.55
CA LEU A 163 -0.19 -2.08 -12.91
C LEU A 163 0.40 -1.08 -13.91
N ALA A 164 -0.01 0.18 -13.87
CA ALA A 164 0.46 1.22 -14.77
C ALA A 164 1.99 1.42 -14.65
N THR A 165 2.52 1.47 -13.43
CA THR A 165 3.95 1.65 -13.17
C THR A 165 4.77 0.49 -13.72
N LYS A 166 4.32 -0.75 -13.49
CA LYS A 166 5.02 -1.93 -13.97
C LYS A 166 4.92 -2.08 -15.50
N LEU A 167 3.77 -1.74 -16.10
CA LEU A 167 3.62 -1.73 -17.56
C LEU A 167 4.55 -0.70 -18.21
N ALA A 168 4.64 0.49 -17.65
CA ALA A 168 5.55 1.51 -18.14
C ALA A 168 7.03 1.06 -18.07
N ALA A 169 7.39 0.27 -17.05
CA ALA A 169 8.72 -0.30 -16.91
C ALA A 169 9.02 -1.44 -17.91
N LEU A 170 7.97 -2.10 -18.44
CA LEU A 170 8.12 -3.13 -19.47
C LEU A 170 8.24 -2.56 -20.89
N GLN A 171 7.83 -1.30 -21.10
CA GLN A 171 8.01 -0.63 -22.38
C GLN A 171 9.50 -0.32 -22.58
N PRO A 172 10.07 -0.58 -23.77
CA PRO A 172 11.42 -0.13 -24.07
C PRO A 172 11.45 1.39 -23.91
N LYS A 173 12.40 1.90 -23.14
CA LYS A 173 12.71 3.33 -23.13
C LYS A 173 13.12 3.69 -24.57
N ASP A 174 12.28 4.43 -25.26
CA ASP A 174 12.68 5.11 -26.47
C ASP A 174 13.84 6.06 -26.09
N GLU A 175 15.07 5.63 -26.36
CA GLU A 175 16.27 6.45 -26.25
C GLU A 175 16.33 7.47 -27.40
N THR A 176 15.20 8.03 -27.82
CA THR A 176 15.11 9.06 -28.84
C THR A 176 14.57 10.34 -28.26
N GLN A 177 15.20 10.81 -27.18
CA GLN A 177 15.21 12.23 -26.85
C GLN A 177 16.65 12.64 -26.56
N ALA A 178 17.47 12.58 -27.62
CA ALA A 178 18.65 13.40 -27.70
C ALA A 178 18.20 14.87 -27.56
N PRO A 179 18.87 15.67 -26.73
CA PRO A 179 18.61 17.11 -26.73
C PRO A 179 18.86 17.62 -28.15
N ALA A 180 17.90 18.27 -28.75
CA ALA A 180 18.12 19.04 -29.96
C ALA A 180 19.16 20.10 -29.61
N GLU A 181 20.40 19.85 -30.01
CA GLU A 181 21.42 20.87 -30.08
C GLU A 181 20.89 21.93 -31.07
N ASP A 182 20.59 23.06 -30.50
CA ASP A 182 20.33 24.29 -31.22
C ASP A 182 21.59 24.69 -32.00
N ALA A 183 21.73 24.19 -33.22
CA ALA A 183 22.76 24.55 -34.15
C ALA A 183 22.13 25.51 -35.20
N SER A 184 21.90 26.72 -34.76
CA SER A 184 21.64 27.83 -35.69
C SER A 184 22.20 29.15 -35.15
N ALA A 185 23.50 29.19 -35.00
CA ALA A 185 24.22 30.45 -34.98
C ALA A 185 24.81 30.69 -36.39
N THR A 186 23.98 31.15 -37.27
CA THR A 186 24.44 31.71 -38.55
C THR A 186 25.02 33.10 -38.28
N LEU A 187 26.32 33.19 -38.25
CA LEU A 187 27.05 34.46 -38.27
C LEU A 187 26.86 35.15 -39.61
N PRO A 188 26.51 36.45 -39.65
CA PRO A 188 26.53 37.22 -40.87
C PRO A 188 27.97 37.51 -41.30
N PRO A 189 28.28 37.62 -42.63
CA PRO A 189 29.61 37.85 -43.11
C PRO A 189 30.04 39.29 -42.81
N GLN A 190 31.16 39.45 -42.15
CA GLN A 190 31.85 40.72 -41.99
C GLN A 190 32.40 41.20 -43.36
N ALA A 191 31.92 42.35 -43.81
CA ALA A 191 32.48 43.07 -44.89
C ALA A 191 33.85 43.65 -44.56
N ALA A 192 34.81 43.44 -45.45
CA ALA A 192 36.16 43.95 -45.36
C ALA A 192 36.17 45.50 -45.43
N PRO A 193 37.03 46.21 -44.72
CA PRO A 193 37.22 47.61 -44.93
C PRO A 193 38.20 47.82 -46.10
N GLN A 194 37.70 48.51 -47.09
CA GLN A 194 38.52 49.08 -48.18
C GLN A 194 39.46 50.16 -47.64
N ALA A 195 40.69 49.97 -47.99
CA ALA A 195 41.71 50.98 -47.85
C ALA A 195 41.42 52.15 -48.80
N ALA A 196 41.46 53.38 -48.31
CA ALA A 196 41.58 54.56 -49.08
C ALA A 196 42.81 55.33 -48.58
N ALA A 197 43.79 55.38 -49.47
CA ALA A 197 44.92 56.25 -49.38
C ALA A 197 44.50 57.69 -49.74
N ALA A 198 45.16 58.61 -49.17
CA ALA A 198 45.65 59.85 -49.89
C ALA A 198 46.06 60.89 -48.86
N THR A 199 47.30 61.16 -48.85
CA THR A 199 48.09 62.31 -49.38
C THR A 199 47.96 63.59 -48.57
N ALA A 200 49.13 63.97 -48.08
CA ALA A 200 49.86 65.23 -48.34
C ALA A 200 49.42 66.47 -47.57
N SER A 201 50.18 66.99 -46.78
CA SER A 201 51.11 68.17 -46.85
C SER A 201 51.58 68.46 -45.43
#